data_881ee0f99a89ea5857037b229071dfdc
#
_entry.id   881ee0f99a89ea5857037b229071dfdc
#
_cell.length_a   1.000
_cell.length_b   1.000
_cell.length_c   1.000
_cell.angle_alpha   90.00
_cell.angle_beta   90.00
_cell.angle_gamma   90.00
#
_symmetry.space_group_name_H-M   'P 1'
#
loop_
_entity.id
_entity.type
_entity.pdbx_description
1 polymer ?
#
loop_
_entity_poly.entity_id
_entity_poly.type
_entity_poly.pdbx_seq_one_letter_code
_entity_poly.pdbx_strand_id
1 'polypeptide(L)'
;MALIGGIVLCGHPGPASAEVAAEQVEAALKFLPPDRVDLDALIGDTQKMSPAPNSLRLVWWMPLEFWTVSWSQDPTIDKKEVAELVKVVQDYTVLAVVDGQVGPFGGTQFTPVDELKQRVFIRTAEGERVTPLAAQAVSPDMRNLLAAMQPMMANIIGPMGQNMAFVVFDRETDAQGKAGVGDATTLGAFVAEVGDERFEFPSPLQALLVPKVCPTCDVSFHGAYVYCPFDRTQMAHQDE
;
A
#
# COMPACT_ATOMS: atom_id res chain seq x y z
N MET A 1 20.33 -3.09 -59.39
CA MET A 1 20.77 -2.89 -58.00
C MET A 1 19.50 -2.71 -57.15
N ALA A 2 19.05 -3.77 -56.52
CA ALA A 2 17.88 -3.74 -55.67
C ALA A 2 18.32 -3.74 -54.23
N LEU A 3 17.96 -2.67 -53.48
CA LEU A 3 18.19 -2.55 -52.04
C LEU A 3 17.03 -3.26 -51.30
N ILE A 4 17.34 -4.37 -50.65
CA ILE A 4 16.44 -5.06 -49.74
C ILE A 4 16.57 -4.39 -48.37
N GLY A 5 15.58 -3.55 -48.02
CA GLY A 5 15.47 -3.01 -46.66
C GLY A 5 14.93 -4.06 -45.70
N GLY A 6 15.77 -4.55 -44.81
CA GLY A 6 15.38 -5.44 -43.73
C GLY A 6 14.58 -4.67 -42.65
N ILE A 7 13.31 -5.01 -42.47
CA ILE A 7 12.49 -4.54 -41.34
C ILE A 7 12.91 -5.35 -40.11
N VAL A 8 13.59 -4.71 -39.15
CA VAL A 8 13.81 -5.30 -37.83
C VAL A 8 12.52 -5.18 -37.04
N LEU A 9 11.79 -6.29 -36.94
CA LEU A 9 10.65 -6.42 -36.03
C LEU A 9 11.20 -6.49 -34.59
N CYS A 10 11.10 -5.40 -33.87
CA CYS A 10 11.24 -5.42 -32.39
C CYS A 10 10.08 -6.27 -31.83
N GLY A 11 10.36 -7.54 -31.56
CA GLY A 11 9.42 -8.44 -30.91
C GLY A 11 9.15 -7.92 -29.49
N HIS A 12 7.89 -7.62 -29.20
CA HIS A 12 7.46 -7.45 -27.81
C HIS A 12 7.59 -8.81 -27.11
N PRO A 13 8.13 -8.86 -25.87
CA PRO A 13 8.15 -10.12 -25.11
C PRO A 13 6.70 -10.61 -24.94
N GLY A 14 6.48 -11.89 -25.19
CA GLY A 14 5.17 -12.51 -25.01
C GLY A 14 4.78 -12.57 -23.53
N PRO A 15 3.48 -12.78 -23.21
CA PRO A 15 2.99 -12.80 -21.82
C PRO A 15 3.75 -13.79 -20.92
N ALA A 16 4.12 -14.96 -21.41
CA ALA A 16 4.92 -15.96 -20.67
C ALA A 16 6.32 -15.44 -20.28
N SER A 17 6.96 -14.60 -21.09
CA SER A 17 8.27 -14.03 -20.75
C SER A 17 8.18 -12.92 -19.69
N ALA A 18 7.06 -12.20 -19.65
CA ALA A 18 6.81 -11.19 -18.62
C ALA A 18 6.50 -11.82 -17.26
N GLU A 19 5.77 -12.91 -17.24
CA GLU A 19 5.44 -13.66 -16.03
C GLU A 19 6.67 -14.30 -15.38
N VAL A 20 7.54 -14.93 -16.16
CA VAL A 20 8.83 -15.48 -15.69
C VAL A 20 9.74 -14.36 -15.16
N ALA A 21 9.73 -13.18 -15.79
CA ALA A 21 10.52 -12.05 -15.31
C ALA A 21 9.98 -11.50 -13.96
N ALA A 22 8.66 -11.46 -13.78
CA ALA A 22 8.03 -11.04 -12.53
C ALA A 22 8.37 -12.01 -11.38
N GLU A 23 8.25 -13.30 -11.58
CA GLU A 23 8.60 -14.34 -10.60
C GLU A 23 10.08 -14.26 -10.20
N GLN A 24 10.99 -14.00 -11.13
CA GLN A 24 12.41 -13.82 -10.84
C GLN A 24 12.69 -12.55 -10.04
N VAL A 25 11.97 -11.46 -10.29
CA VAL A 25 12.09 -10.22 -9.52
C VAL A 25 11.57 -10.44 -8.11
N GLU A 26 10.42 -11.07 -7.96
CA GLU A 26 9.80 -11.34 -6.66
C GLU A 26 10.69 -12.25 -5.78
N ALA A 27 11.27 -13.30 -6.36
CA ALA A 27 12.21 -14.19 -5.69
C ALA A 27 13.53 -13.48 -5.25
N ALA A 28 13.86 -12.36 -5.86
CA ALA A 28 15.05 -11.56 -5.53
C ALA A 28 14.78 -10.45 -4.51
N LEU A 29 13.52 -10.26 -4.06
CA LEU A 29 13.19 -9.27 -3.05
C LEU A 29 13.66 -9.75 -1.67
N LYS A 30 14.27 -8.85 -0.91
CA LYS A 30 14.59 -9.07 0.51
C LYS A 30 13.85 -8.03 1.34
N PHE A 31 13.18 -8.47 2.38
CA PHE A 31 12.40 -7.61 3.27
C PHE A 31 13.15 -7.35 4.56
N LEU A 32 13.01 -6.13 5.06
CA LEU A 32 13.48 -5.75 6.38
C LEU A 32 12.64 -6.45 7.46
N PRO A 33 13.24 -6.86 8.58
CA PRO A 33 12.46 -7.28 9.74
C PRO A 33 11.67 -6.08 10.31
N PRO A 34 10.48 -6.28 10.91
CA PRO A 34 9.59 -5.21 11.34
C PRO A 34 10.22 -4.17 12.27
N ASP A 35 11.17 -4.57 13.09
CA ASP A 35 11.90 -3.71 14.02
C ASP A 35 12.96 -2.81 13.34
N ARG A 36 13.25 -3.04 12.06
CA ARG A 36 14.17 -2.23 11.25
C ARG A 36 13.49 -1.39 10.15
N VAL A 37 12.19 -1.55 9.95
CA VAL A 37 11.43 -0.76 8.98
C VAL A 37 11.29 0.67 9.49
N ASP A 38 11.57 1.65 8.65
CA ASP A 38 11.28 3.05 8.94
C ASP A 38 9.75 3.27 8.85
N LEU A 39 9.11 3.50 10.01
CA LEU A 39 7.66 3.67 10.10
C LEU A 39 7.18 4.92 9.37
N ASP A 40 7.94 6.02 9.40
CA ASP A 40 7.58 7.26 8.72
C ASP A 40 7.64 7.08 7.20
N ALA A 41 8.65 6.36 6.69
CA ALA A 41 8.74 5.99 5.28
C ALA A 41 7.57 5.08 4.88
N LEU A 42 7.22 4.09 5.71
CA LEU A 42 6.09 3.18 5.45
C LEU A 42 4.75 3.95 5.41
N ILE A 43 4.55 4.89 6.31
CA ILE A 43 3.38 5.77 6.29
C ILE A 43 3.37 6.59 4.99
N GLY A 44 4.52 7.14 4.58
CA GLY A 44 4.66 7.89 3.33
C GLY A 44 4.30 7.08 2.08
N ASP A 45 4.70 5.81 2.01
CA ASP A 45 4.36 4.90 0.92
C ASP A 45 2.85 4.62 0.83
N THR A 46 2.18 4.57 1.99
CA THR A 46 0.79 4.14 2.13
C THR A 46 -0.24 5.27 2.19
N GLN A 47 0.20 6.54 2.26
CA GLN A 47 -0.69 7.70 2.25
C GLN A 47 -0.73 8.39 0.90
N LYS A 48 -1.91 8.74 0.44
CA LYS A 48 -2.14 9.53 -0.77
C LYS A 48 -3.10 10.67 -0.48
N MET A 49 -2.73 11.87 -0.95
CA MET A 49 -3.57 13.06 -0.87
C MET A 49 -4.09 13.42 -2.26
N SER A 50 -5.31 13.93 -2.33
CA SER A 50 -5.85 14.51 -3.55
C SER A 50 -5.01 15.70 -3.99
N PRO A 51 -4.58 15.77 -5.27
CA PRO A 51 -3.94 16.95 -5.84
C PRO A 51 -4.95 18.05 -6.21
N ALA A 52 -6.26 17.80 -6.08
CA ALA A 52 -7.29 18.76 -6.49
C ALA A 52 -7.28 20.00 -5.59
N PRO A 53 -7.40 21.21 -6.16
CA PRO A 53 -7.44 22.44 -5.38
C PRO A 53 -8.59 22.43 -4.37
N ASN A 54 -8.32 22.89 -3.16
CA ASN A 54 -9.28 22.95 -2.05
C ASN A 54 -9.83 21.58 -1.59
N SER A 55 -9.28 20.47 -2.06
CA SER A 55 -9.60 19.14 -1.55
C SER A 55 -8.72 18.79 -0.36
N LEU A 56 -9.34 18.26 0.70
CA LEU A 56 -8.67 17.61 1.83
C LEU A 56 -8.97 16.12 1.83
N ARG A 57 -8.91 15.50 0.67
CA ARG A 57 -9.11 14.05 0.56
C ARG A 57 -7.80 13.33 0.81
N LEU A 58 -7.79 12.51 1.87
CA LEU A 58 -6.70 11.61 2.26
C LEU A 58 -7.19 10.18 2.13
N VAL A 59 -6.38 9.34 1.52
CA VAL A 59 -6.53 7.88 1.54
C VAL A 59 -5.28 7.28 2.13
N TRP A 60 -5.41 6.58 3.23
CA TRP A 60 -4.33 5.89 3.91
C TRP A 60 -4.61 4.39 3.91
N TRP A 61 -3.84 3.65 3.16
CA TRP A 61 -3.84 2.20 3.20
C TRP A 61 -3.06 1.72 4.43
N MET A 62 -3.70 0.90 5.25
CA MET A 62 -3.10 0.31 6.45
C MET A 62 -2.94 -1.21 6.23
N PRO A 63 -1.85 -1.64 5.55
CA PRO A 63 -1.59 -3.07 5.32
C PRO A 63 -1.20 -3.78 6.61
N LEU A 64 -1.15 -5.12 6.57
CA LEU A 64 -0.72 -5.96 7.69
C LEU A 64 0.65 -5.53 8.23
N GLU A 65 1.55 -5.16 7.33
CA GLU A 65 2.91 -4.73 7.64
C GLU A 65 2.95 -3.43 8.45
N PHE A 66 2.04 -2.48 8.18
CA PHE A 66 1.91 -1.26 9.00
C PHE A 66 1.59 -1.59 10.46
N TRP A 67 0.63 -2.49 10.70
CA TRP A 67 0.27 -2.91 12.04
C TRP A 67 1.41 -3.65 12.73
N THR A 68 2.02 -4.60 12.03
CA THR A 68 3.13 -5.40 12.54
C THR A 68 4.33 -4.54 12.90
N VAL A 69 4.70 -3.59 12.04
CA VAL A 69 5.82 -2.66 12.29
C VAL A 69 5.51 -1.75 13.47
N SER A 70 4.33 -1.11 13.49
CA SER A 70 3.93 -0.20 14.57
C SER A 70 3.97 -0.88 15.93
N TRP A 71 3.40 -2.09 16.04
CA TRP A 71 3.37 -2.82 17.31
C TRP A 71 4.73 -3.42 17.70
N SER A 72 5.54 -3.85 16.73
CA SER A 72 6.87 -4.40 17.02
C SER A 72 7.86 -3.34 17.50
N GLN A 73 7.62 -2.07 17.19
CA GLN A 73 8.45 -0.96 17.63
C GLN A 73 7.95 -0.27 18.92
N ASP A 74 6.76 -0.63 19.38
CA ASP A 74 6.25 -0.15 20.65
C ASP A 74 6.90 -0.92 21.82
N PRO A 75 7.71 -0.27 22.67
CA PRO A 75 8.41 -0.96 23.76
C PRO A 75 7.48 -1.46 24.87
N THR A 76 6.21 -1.09 24.85
CA THR A 76 5.21 -1.50 25.82
C THR A 76 4.49 -2.79 25.43
N ILE A 77 4.66 -3.25 24.19
CA ILE A 77 4.00 -4.44 23.63
C ILE A 77 5.04 -5.57 23.47
N ASP A 78 4.81 -6.71 24.09
CA ASP A 78 5.71 -7.84 23.90
C ASP A 78 5.42 -8.62 22.60
N LYS A 79 6.40 -9.47 22.18
CA LYS A 79 6.28 -10.24 20.92
C LYS A 79 5.08 -11.18 20.89
N LYS A 80 4.61 -11.67 22.03
CA LYS A 80 3.44 -12.54 22.11
C LYS A 80 2.17 -11.73 21.91
N GLU A 81 2.10 -10.55 22.51
CA GLU A 81 0.99 -9.61 22.31
C GLU A 81 0.92 -9.14 20.87
N VAL A 82 2.06 -8.81 20.24
CA VAL A 82 2.11 -8.50 18.80
C VAL A 82 1.49 -9.63 17.98
N ALA A 83 1.85 -10.88 18.24
CA ALA A 83 1.31 -12.03 17.52
C ALA A 83 -0.21 -12.20 17.69
N GLU A 84 -0.76 -11.89 18.86
CA GLU A 84 -2.22 -11.90 19.08
C GLU A 84 -2.92 -10.73 18.38
N LEU A 85 -2.34 -9.54 18.41
CA LEU A 85 -2.88 -8.37 17.70
C LEU A 85 -2.89 -8.56 16.18
N VAL A 86 -1.83 -9.17 15.64
CA VAL A 86 -1.74 -9.50 14.20
C VAL A 86 -2.90 -10.39 13.76
N LYS A 87 -3.34 -11.35 14.58
CA LYS A 87 -4.50 -12.21 14.26
C LYS A 87 -5.81 -11.43 14.10
N VAL A 88 -5.91 -10.27 14.73
CA VAL A 88 -7.12 -9.42 14.61
C VAL A 88 -7.21 -8.75 13.24
N VAL A 89 -6.05 -8.41 12.64
CA VAL A 89 -5.98 -7.59 11.43
C VAL A 89 -5.60 -8.38 10.16
N GLN A 90 -5.05 -9.58 10.30
CA GLN A 90 -4.44 -10.33 9.18
C GLN A 90 -5.40 -10.66 8.03
N ASP A 91 -6.69 -10.80 8.34
CA ASP A 91 -7.72 -11.17 7.37
C ASP A 91 -8.35 -9.94 6.68
N TYR A 92 -7.84 -8.73 6.98
CA TYR A 92 -8.44 -7.49 6.52
C TYR A 92 -7.44 -6.58 5.80
N THR A 93 -7.94 -5.88 4.79
CA THR A 93 -7.32 -4.68 4.23
C THR A 93 -8.10 -3.47 4.71
N VAL A 94 -7.42 -2.48 5.29
CA VAL A 94 -8.04 -1.28 5.85
C VAL A 94 -7.64 -0.05 5.06
N LEU A 95 -8.62 0.75 4.67
CA LEU A 95 -8.42 2.11 4.17
C LEU A 95 -8.98 3.10 5.19
N ALA A 96 -8.13 3.98 5.71
CA ALA A 96 -8.54 5.14 6.49
C ALA A 96 -8.70 6.33 5.53
N VAL A 97 -9.92 6.85 5.40
CA VAL A 97 -10.27 7.83 4.38
C VAL A 97 -10.87 9.07 5.01
N VAL A 98 -10.42 10.23 4.56
CA VAL A 98 -11.04 11.54 4.87
C VAL A 98 -11.43 12.18 3.55
N ASP A 99 -12.60 12.78 3.48
CA ASP A 99 -13.03 13.57 2.32
C ASP A 99 -13.59 14.91 2.81
N GLY A 100 -12.92 15.99 2.45
CA GLY A 100 -13.27 17.34 2.85
C GLY A 100 -13.02 18.35 1.73
N GLN A 101 -13.78 19.43 1.76
CA GLN A 101 -13.66 20.55 0.84
C GLN A 101 -13.41 21.82 1.62
N VAL A 102 -12.38 22.57 1.23
CA VAL A 102 -12.07 23.88 1.80
C VAL A 102 -12.91 24.94 1.06
N GLY A 103 -13.78 25.61 1.79
CA GLY A 103 -14.60 26.67 1.25
C GLY A 103 -13.80 27.95 0.97
N PRO A 104 -14.37 28.92 0.22
CA PRO A 104 -13.71 30.16 -0.17
C PRO A 104 -13.32 31.07 1.01
N PHE A 105 -13.91 30.85 2.18
CA PHE A 105 -13.59 31.58 3.42
C PHE A 105 -12.75 30.77 4.41
N GLY A 106 -12.13 29.65 3.97
CA GLY A 106 -11.22 28.85 4.78
C GLY A 106 -11.91 27.78 5.66
N GLY A 107 -13.24 27.74 5.73
CA GLY A 107 -13.95 26.67 6.44
C GLY A 107 -13.87 25.34 5.67
N THR A 108 -13.72 24.23 6.39
CA THR A 108 -13.73 22.89 5.79
C THR A 108 -15.06 22.22 6.03
N GLN A 109 -15.64 21.67 4.97
CA GLN A 109 -16.82 20.82 5.02
C GLN A 109 -16.40 19.39 4.73
N PHE A 110 -16.62 18.48 5.68
CA PHE A 110 -16.32 17.06 5.53
C PHE A 110 -17.55 16.28 5.08
N THR A 111 -17.32 15.29 4.21
CA THR A 111 -18.32 14.29 3.87
C THR A 111 -18.61 13.43 5.11
N PRO A 112 -19.89 13.22 5.48
CA PRO A 112 -20.25 12.36 6.62
C PRO A 112 -19.66 10.95 6.48
N VAL A 113 -19.13 10.40 7.59
CA VAL A 113 -18.43 9.11 7.62
C VAL A 113 -19.26 7.97 7.01
N ASP A 114 -20.57 7.91 7.30
CA ASP A 114 -21.43 6.85 6.77
C ASP A 114 -21.71 6.97 5.26
N GLU A 115 -21.76 8.20 4.73
CA GLU A 115 -21.83 8.45 3.29
C GLU A 115 -20.50 8.09 2.62
N LEU A 116 -19.38 8.51 3.23
CA LEU A 116 -18.04 8.26 2.70
C LEU A 116 -17.76 6.77 2.55
N LYS A 117 -18.11 5.94 3.54
CA LYS A 117 -17.97 4.48 3.49
C LYS A 117 -18.68 3.83 2.30
N GLN A 118 -19.77 4.40 1.82
CA GLN A 118 -20.52 3.88 0.67
C GLN A 118 -19.89 4.25 -0.67
N ARG A 119 -18.94 5.20 -0.68
CA ARG A 119 -18.29 5.74 -1.86
C ARG A 119 -16.84 5.26 -2.04
N VAL A 120 -16.36 4.40 -1.14
CA VAL A 120 -15.00 3.86 -1.16
C VAL A 120 -15.01 2.43 -1.65
N PHE A 121 -14.20 2.11 -2.65
CA PHE A 121 -14.05 0.79 -3.25
C PHE A 121 -12.57 0.53 -3.54
N ILE A 122 -12.22 -0.73 -3.70
CA ILE A 122 -10.91 -1.13 -4.24
C ILE A 122 -11.12 -1.72 -5.63
N ARG A 123 -10.21 -1.40 -6.54
CA ARG A 123 -10.09 -2.05 -7.84
C ARG A 123 -8.77 -2.81 -7.91
N THR A 124 -8.84 -4.09 -8.18
CA THR A 124 -7.65 -4.95 -8.32
C THR A 124 -6.91 -4.66 -9.63
N ALA A 125 -5.70 -5.21 -9.78
CA ALA A 125 -4.92 -5.11 -11.01
C ALA A 125 -5.65 -5.70 -12.24
N GLU A 126 -6.48 -6.72 -12.02
CA GLU A 126 -7.32 -7.36 -13.03
C GLU A 126 -8.57 -6.52 -13.38
N GLY A 127 -8.79 -5.41 -12.67
CA GLY A 127 -9.92 -4.50 -12.89
C GLY A 127 -11.18 -4.89 -12.12
N GLU A 128 -11.13 -5.89 -11.26
CA GLU A 128 -12.23 -6.30 -10.40
C GLU A 128 -12.51 -5.22 -9.33
N ARG A 129 -13.78 -4.97 -9.06
CA ARG A 129 -14.21 -4.03 -8.02
C ARG A 129 -14.59 -4.76 -6.75
N VAL A 130 -13.81 -4.54 -5.71
CA VAL A 130 -14.03 -5.09 -4.37
C VAL A 130 -14.83 -4.07 -3.53
N THR A 131 -15.90 -4.54 -2.93
CA THR A 131 -16.76 -3.73 -2.05
C THR A 131 -16.34 -3.87 -0.59
N PRO A 132 -16.52 -2.82 0.22
CA PRO A 132 -16.26 -2.92 1.66
C PRO A 132 -17.12 -3.99 2.34
N LEU A 133 -16.57 -4.58 3.38
CA LEU A 133 -17.32 -5.46 4.28
C LEU A 133 -18.42 -4.68 5.01
N ALA A 134 -19.58 -5.28 5.13
CA ALA A 134 -20.62 -4.76 6.01
C ALA A 134 -20.17 -4.86 7.48
N ALA A 135 -20.58 -3.91 8.33
CA ALA A 135 -20.10 -3.83 9.71
C ALA A 135 -20.26 -5.13 10.52
N GLN A 136 -21.30 -5.91 10.25
CA GLN A 136 -21.56 -7.20 10.90
C GLN A 136 -20.66 -8.33 10.40
N ALA A 137 -20.03 -8.18 9.23
CA ALA A 137 -19.06 -9.15 8.71
C ALA A 137 -17.63 -8.91 9.25
N VAL A 138 -17.37 -7.74 9.82
CA VAL A 138 -16.11 -7.44 10.50
C VAL A 138 -16.13 -8.00 11.91
N SER A 139 -15.06 -8.68 12.35
CA SER A 139 -14.98 -9.27 13.69
C SER A 139 -15.16 -8.23 14.80
N PRO A 140 -15.68 -8.62 15.99
CA PRO A 140 -15.80 -7.71 17.14
C PRO A 140 -14.47 -7.07 17.53
N ASP A 141 -13.39 -7.84 17.52
CA ASP A 141 -12.05 -7.37 17.91
C ASP A 141 -11.52 -6.32 16.94
N MET A 142 -11.68 -6.53 15.63
CA MET A 142 -11.32 -5.55 14.62
C MET A 142 -12.16 -4.26 14.75
N ARG A 143 -13.46 -4.37 14.99
CA ARG A 143 -14.30 -3.19 15.24
C ARG A 143 -13.86 -2.40 16.48
N ASN A 144 -13.51 -3.11 17.57
CA ASN A 144 -13.01 -2.48 18.80
C ASN A 144 -11.67 -1.79 18.57
N LEU A 145 -10.75 -2.41 17.82
CA LEU A 145 -9.49 -1.80 17.44
C LEU A 145 -9.70 -0.49 16.66
N LEU A 146 -10.52 -0.50 15.63
CA LEU A 146 -10.80 0.71 14.83
C LEU A 146 -11.52 1.78 15.64
N ALA A 147 -12.43 1.39 16.54
CA ALA A 147 -13.11 2.31 17.45
C ALA A 147 -12.13 2.97 18.44
N ALA A 148 -11.11 2.26 18.91
CA ALA A 148 -10.06 2.79 19.77
C ALA A 148 -9.13 3.75 19.01
N MET A 149 -8.90 3.51 17.72
CA MET A 149 -8.08 4.41 16.88
C MET A 149 -8.75 5.74 16.58
N GLN A 150 -10.07 5.80 16.49
CA GLN A 150 -10.80 7.01 16.12
C GLN A 150 -10.43 8.23 16.99
N PRO A 151 -10.47 8.18 18.34
CA PRO A 151 -10.05 9.31 19.18
C PRO A 151 -8.55 9.60 19.08
N MET A 152 -7.70 8.60 18.82
CA MET A 152 -6.26 8.84 18.59
C MET A 152 -6.05 9.69 17.33
N MET A 153 -6.70 9.33 16.22
CA MET A 153 -6.63 10.10 14.98
C MET A 153 -7.17 11.53 15.18
N ALA A 154 -8.27 11.69 15.92
CA ALA A 154 -8.82 12.98 16.27
C ALA A 154 -7.81 13.85 17.05
N ASN A 155 -7.02 13.27 17.93
CA ASN A 155 -5.98 13.99 18.70
C ASN A 155 -4.75 14.33 17.86
N ILE A 156 -4.35 13.47 16.92
CA ILE A 156 -3.12 13.64 16.11
C ILE A 156 -3.37 14.64 14.96
N ILE A 157 -4.45 14.49 14.22
CA ILE A 157 -4.73 15.25 13.00
C ILE A 157 -6.02 16.10 13.07
N GLY A 158 -6.53 16.29 14.29
CA GLY A 158 -7.64 17.21 14.58
C GLY A 158 -8.92 16.89 13.79
N PRO A 159 -9.54 17.91 13.15
CA PRO A 159 -10.80 17.73 12.42
C PRO A 159 -10.76 16.66 11.33
N MET A 160 -9.61 16.45 10.68
CA MET A 160 -9.46 15.34 9.71
C MET A 160 -9.62 13.99 10.39
N GLY A 161 -8.98 13.79 11.56
CA GLY A 161 -9.11 12.53 12.31
C GLY A 161 -10.52 12.31 12.86
N GLN A 162 -11.22 13.38 13.27
CA GLN A 162 -12.62 13.29 13.72
C GLN A 162 -13.57 12.81 12.60
N ASN A 163 -13.27 13.16 11.34
CA ASN A 163 -14.07 12.81 10.15
C ASN A 163 -13.46 11.68 9.33
N MET A 164 -12.49 10.94 9.89
CA MET A 164 -11.88 9.79 9.23
C MET A 164 -12.79 8.57 9.25
N ALA A 165 -13.03 7.99 8.10
CA ALA A 165 -13.76 6.73 7.94
C ALA A 165 -12.77 5.57 7.83
N PHE A 166 -12.88 4.57 8.68
CA PHE A 166 -12.20 3.29 8.49
C PHE A 166 -13.09 2.38 7.64
N VAL A 167 -12.58 1.98 6.48
CA VAL A 167 -13.27 1.13 5.51
C VAL A 167 -12.52 -0.18 5.42
N VAL A 168 -13.20 -1.27 5.70
CA VAL A 168 -12.61 -2.60 5.85
C VAL A 168 -12.99 -3.46 4.66
N PHE A 169 -12.01 -4.13 4.08
CA PHE A 169 -12.18 -5.08 2.98
C PHE A 169 -11.67 -6.45 3.41
N ASP A 170 -12.22 -7.48 2.81
CA ASP A 170 -11.72 -8.84 2.97
C ASP A 170 -10.36 -8.97 2.26
N ARG A 171 -9.39 -9.56 2.95
CA ARG A 171 -8.07 -9.89 2.42
C ARG A 171 -8.01 -11.36 2.03
N GLU A 172 -9.06 -11.92 1.45
CA GLU A 172 -9.03 -13.33 1.04
C GLU A 172 -7.83 -13.61 0.12
N THR A 173 -7.02 -14.55 0.56
CA THR A 173 -6.09 -15.26 -0.33
C THR A 173 -6.93 -16.27 -1.11
N ASP A 174 -6.85 -16.27 -2.44
CA ASP A 174 -7.62 -17.21 -3.25
C ASP A 174 -7.25 -18.68 -2.95
N ALA A 175 -8.08 -19.62 -3.41
CA ALA A 175 -7.87 -21.05 -3.19
C ALA A 175 -6.53 -21.59 -3.81
N GLN A 176 -5.88 -20.80 -4.65
CA GLN A 176 -4.60 -21.04 -5.29
C GLN A 176 -3.42 -20.42 -4.52
N GLY A 177 -3.68 -19.70 -3.42
CA GLY A 177 -2.67 -19.04 -2.59
C GLY A 177 -2.19 -17.71 -3.16
N LYS A 178 -2.89 -17.14 -4.16
CA LYS A 178 -2.62 -15.77 -4.64
C LYS A 178 -2.99 -14.79 -3.53
N ALA A 179 -2.08 -13.88 -3.23
CA ALA A 179 -2.26 -12.86 -2.22
C ALA A 179 -3.55 -12.06 -2.45
N GLY A 180 -4.29 -11.83 -1.37
CA GLY A 180 -5.50 -11.03 -1.39
C GLY A 180 -5.22 -9.56 -1.68
N VAL A 181 -6.29 -8.80 -1.81
CA VAL A 181 -6.20 -7.35 -2.08
C VAL A 181 -5.43 -6.64 -0.98
N GLY A 182 -4.40 -5.89 -1.37
CA GLY A 182 -3.62 -5.08 -0.43
C GLY A 182 -2.49 -5.84 0.27
N ASP A 183 -1.88 -6.82 -0.39
CA ASP A 183 -0.61 -7.41 0.05
C ASP A 183 0.53 -6.43 -0.26
N ALA A 184 1.23 -6.02 0.80
CA ALA A 184 2.31 -5.03 0.69
C ALA A 184 3.66 -5.63 0.29
N THR A 185 3.74 -6.95 0.15
CA THR A 185 4.99 -7.69 -0.08
C THR A 185 5.09 -8.31 -1.48
N THR A 186 3.97 -8.53 -2.16
CA THR A 186 3.92 -9.11 -3.51
C THR A 186 3.98 -8.03 -4.59
N LEU A 187 4.46 -8.40 -5.79
CA LEU A 187 4.42 -7.49 -6.95
C LEU A 187 2.97 -7.24 -7.39
N GLY A 188 2.62 -5.97 -7.53
CA GLY A 188 1.30 -5.60 -8.01
C GLY A 188 0.93 -4.15 -7.73
N ALA A 189 -0.34 -3.88 -7.85
CA ALA A 189 -0.94 -2.61 -7.44
C ALA A 189 -2.45 -2.80 -7.26
N PHE A 190 -3.06 -1.96 -6.46
CA PHE A 190 -4.50 -1.76 -6.46
C PHE A 190 -4.83 -0.26 -6.53
N VAL A 191 -6.06 0.04 -6.87
CA VAL A 191 -6.57 1.41 -6.90
C VAL A 191 -7.67 1.56 -5.88
N ALA A 192 -7.51 2.49 -4.93
CA ALA A 192 -8.61 2.93 -4.08
C ALA A 192 -9.44 3.96 -4.86
N GLU A 193 -10.73 3.70 -5.02
CA GLU A 193 -11.71 4.60 -5.62
C GLU A 193 -12.47 5.31 -4.49
N VAL A 194 -12.41 6.64 -4.45
CA VAL A 194 -13.13 7.47 -3.47
C VAL A 194 -13.99 8.46 -4.22
N GLY A 195 -15.27 8.15 -4.36
CA GLY A 195 -16.16 8.90 -5.24
C GLY A 195 -15.71 8.80 -6.70
N ASP A 196 -15.26 9.92 -7.26
CA ASP A 196 -14.80 10.06 -8.64
C ASP A 196 -13.27 10.06 -8.78
N GLU A 197 -12.54 10.01 -7.67
CA GLU A 197 -11.07 10.07 -7.65
C GLU A 197 -10.45 8.70 -7.39
N ARG A 198 -9.26 8.50 -7.95
CA ARG A 198 -8.51 7.25 -7.92
C ARG A 198 -7.13 7.44 -7.33
N PHE A 199 -6.76 6.54 -6.40
CA PHE A 199 -5.47 6.53 -5.73
C PHE A 199 -4.80 5.17 -5.93
N GLU A 200 -3.69 5.16 -6.65
CA GLU A 200 -2.95 3.93 -6.94
C GLU A 200 -1.96 3.62 -5.81
N PHE A 201 -1.95 2.37 -5.37
CA PHE A 201 -1.04 1.84 -4.36
C PHE A 201 -0.23 0.69 -4.97
N PRO A 202 1.01 0.97 -5.42
CA PRO A 202 1.90 -0.07 -5.91
C PRO A 202 2.45 -0.91 -4.77
N SER A 203 2.75 -2.17 -5.05
CA SER A 203 3.45 -3.10 -4.16
C SER A 203 4.56 -3.85 -4.92
N PRO A 204 5.63 -4.32 -4.24
CA PRO A 204 5.87 -4.21 -2.81
C PRO A 204 6.13 -2.77 -2.36
N LEU A 205 5.76 -2.48 -1.10
CA LEU A 205 6.04 -1.17 -0.51
C LEU A 205 7.56 -0.98 -0.34
N GLN A 206 8.01 0.22 -0.68
CA GLN A 206 9.43 0.54 -0.75
C GLN A 206 10.10 0.49 0.62
N ALA A 207 9.43 1.01 1.62
CA ALA A 207 9.93 1.04 2.99
C ALA A 207 10.17 -0.34 3.61
N LEU A 208 9.54 -1.39 3.05
CA LEU A 208 9.70 -2.77 3.52
C LEU A 208 10.96 -3.45 2.96
N LEU A 209 11.56 -2.93 1.90
CA LEU A 209 12.63 -3.61 1.17
C LEU A 209 14.01 -3.25 1.69
N VAL A 210 14.89 -4.24 1.78
CA VAL A 210 16.31 -4.02 2.04
C VAL A 210 16.88 -3.16 0.91
N PRO A 211 17.47 -1.99 1.21
CA PRO A 211 18.10 -1.15 0.18
C PRO A 211 19.23 -1.88 -0.55
N LYS A 212 19.47 -1.49 -1.80
CA LYS A 212 20.61 -1.94 -2.60
C LYS A 212 21.55 -0.77 -2.86
N VAL A 213 22.85 -1.03 -2.85
CA VAL A 213 23.88 -0.03 -3.19
C VAL A 213 24.45 -0.37 -4.55
N CYS A 214 24.54 0.63 -5.43
CA CYS A 214 25.18 0.44 -6.72
C CYS A 214 26.71 0.27 -6.52
N PRO A 215 27.32 -0.83 -7.01
CA PRO A 215 28.74 -1.05 -6.83
C PRO A 215 29.64 -0.10 -7.64
N THR A 216 29.08 0.65 -8.58
CA THR A 216 29.83 1.57 -9.46
C THR A 216 29.72 3.02 -8.98
N CYS A 217 28.54 3.50 -8.60
CA CYS A 217 28.36 4.91 -8.20
C CYS A 217 28.15 5.11 -6.69
N ASP A 218 28.12 4.05 -5.90
CA ASP A 218 27.99 4.03 -4.42
C ASP A 218 26.69 4.67 -3.91
N VAL A 219 25.70 4.85 -4.79
CA VAL A 219 24.38 5.40 -4.43
C VAL A 219 23.48 4.29 -3.95
N SER A 220 22.81 4.52 -2.81
CA SER A 220 21.78 3.64 -2.28
C SER A 220 20.46 3.86 -3.00
N PHE A 221 19.81 2.77 -3.39
CA PHE A 221 18.50 2.73 -4.02
C PHE A 221 17.59 1.78 -3.26
N HIS A 222 16.32 1.96 -3.49
CA HIS A 222 15.27 1.07 -3.05
C HIS A 222 15.45 -0.38 -3.57
N GLY A 223 15.12 -1.34 -2.71
CA GLY A 223 15.39 -2.77 -2.95
C GLY A 223 14.75 -3.39 -4.19
N ALA A 224 13.72 -2.78 -4.78
CA ALA A 224 13.09 -3.26 -6.01
C ALA A 224 13.90 -2.96 -7.28
N TYR A 225 14.88 -2.03 -7.25
CA TYR A 225 15.69 -1.75 -8.42
C TYR A 225 16.59 -2.94 -8.77
N VAL A 226 16.52 -3.38 -10.04
CA VAL A 226 17.40 -4.43 -10.59
C VAL A 226 18.64 -3.83 -11.18
N TYR A 227 18.54 -2.63 -11.76
CA TYR A 227 19.64 -1.90 -12.38
C TYR A 227 19.71 -0.48 -11.83
N CYS A 228 20.94 0.02 -11.72
CA CYS A 228 21.21 1.41 -11.36
C CYS A 228 20.63 2.36 -12.42
N PRO A 229 19.80 3.35 -12.04
CA PRO A 229 19.25 4.32 -13.00
C PRO A 229 20.30 5.22 -13.67
N PHE A 230 21.46 5.39 -13.05
CA PHE A 230 22.50 6.29 -13.54
C PHE A 230 23.46 5.63 -14.52
N ASP A 231 23.90 4.41 -14.24
CA ASP A 231 24.96 3.74 -15.01
C ASP A 231 24.55 2.36 -15.56
N ARG A 232 23.33 1.90 -15.27
CA ARG A 232 22.76 0.61 -15.69
C ARG A 232 23.50 -0.62 -15.13
N THR A 233 24.36 -0.46 -14.14
CA THR A 233 24.98 -1.58 -13.44
C THR A 233 23.88 -2.43 -12.76
N GLN A 234 23.97 -3.74 -12.91
CA GLN A 234 23.08 -4.65 -12.20
C GLN A 234 23.37 -4.56 -10.69
N MET A 235 22.32 -4.36 -9.90
CA MET A 235 22.43 -4.25 -8.45
C MET A 235 22.05 -5.56 -7.78
N ALA A 236 22.81 -5.91 -6.75
CA ALA A 236 22.49 -7.01 -5.85
C ALA A 236 22.42 -6.47 -4.42
N HIS A 237 21.76 -7.22 -3.52
CA HIS A 237 21.90 -6.94 -2.10
C HIS A 237 23.37 -7.13 -1.71
N GLN A 238 23.90 -6.25 -0.87
CA GLN A 238 25.19 -6.50 -0.24
C GLN A 238 24.97 -7.69 0.71
N ASP A 239 25.76 -8.75 0.53
CA ASP A 239 25.81 -9.84 1.49
C ASP A 239 26.35 -9.26 2.80
N GLU A 240 25.59 -9.44 3.89
CA GLU A 240 26.01 -9.06 5.24
C GLU A 240 27.18 -9.91 5.72
#